data_4c5ade5766b602a4d46a5ee429495328
#
_entry.id   4c5ade5766b602a4d46a5ee429495328
#
_cell.length_a   1.000
_cell.length_b   1.000
_cell.length_c   1.000
_cell.angle_alpha   90.00
_cell.angle_beta   90.00
_cell.angle_gamma   90.00
#
_symmetry.space_group_name_H-M   'P 1'
#
loop_
_entity.id
_entity.type
_entity.pdbx_description
1 polymer ?
#
loop_
_entity_poly.entity_id
_entity_poly.type
_entity_poly.pdbx_seq_one_letter_code
_entity_poly.pdbx_strand_id
1 'polypeptide(L)'
;MMEREFFIEHIPAVLYGEPAEKAYLFVHGQSGCKEEGAAFAKTACPAGFQVLAVDLPEHGARRGKTGGFDPWTAAPELQTTFAYMQDRWSEIGLRANSIGAHFSMLALGGEALSKALFVSPIVDMERLIADMMGWAGVTESALRTRGEIATDFGQTLSWKYLTWERAHPIRNWSVPTAILYAGRDNLTGRETVNRFVAEHRAALTVLEDGEHWFHTPLQLAALEAWERENI
;
A
#
# COMPACT_ATOMS: atom_id res chain seq x y z
N MET A 1 -18.50 13.56 9.92
CA MET A 1 -17.58 13.65 8.75
C MET A 1 -18.39 13.27 7.53
N MET A 2 -18.36 14.08 6.46
CA MET A 2 -19.05 13.76 5.21
C MET A 2 -18.42 12.49 4.60
N GLU A 3 -19.25 11.63 4.03
CA GLU A 3 -18.84 10.40 3.35
C GLU A 3 -19.66 10.28 2.07
N ARG A 4 -18.99 9.97 0.96
CA ARG A 4 -19.62 9.79 -0.35
C ARG A 4 -18.97 8.64 -1.11
N GLU A 5 -19.75 7.61 -1.40
CA GLU A 5 -19.34 6.50 -2.27
C GLU A 5 -19.63 6.82 -3.73
N PHE A 6 -18.74 6.38 -4.63
CA PHE A 6 -18.87 6.53 -6.08
C PHE A 6 -17.89 5.58 -6.80
N PHE A 7 -17.83 5.70 -8.11
CA PHE A 7 -16.87 4.96 -8.92
C PHE A 7 -15.98 5.92 -9.69
N ILE A 8 -14.69 5.62 -9.76
CA ILE A 8 -13.74 6.20 -10.70
C ILE A 8 -13.61 5.17 -11.82
N GLU A 9 -14.28 5.41 -12.96
CA GLU A 9 -14.50 4.39 -14.00
C GLU A 9 -15.16 3.14 -13.40
N HIS A 10 -14.42 2.05 -13.24
CA HIS A 10 -14.89 0.79 -12.63
C HIS A 10 -14.37 0.57 -11.20
N ILE A 11 -13.57 1.50 -10.68
CA ILE A 11 -12.90 1.39 -9.38
C ILE A 11 -13.84 1.93 -8.29
N PRO A 12 -14.29 1.11 -7.34
CA PRO A 12 -15.08 1.60 -6.21
C PRO A 12 -14.25 2.52 -5.34
N ALA A 13 -14.81 3.66 -4.99
CA ALA A 13 -14.16 4.71 -4.22
C ALA A 13 -15.08 5.26 -3.14
N VAL A 14 -14.48 5.77 -2.08
CA VAL A 14 -15.16 6.57 -1.06
C VAL A 14 -14.34 7.81 -0.75
N LEU A 15 -15.03 8.96 -0.67
CA LEU A 15 -14.43 10.24 -0.30
C LEU A 15 -14.94 10.65 1.07
N TYR A 16 -14.01 10.92 1.98
CA TYR A 16 -14.25 11.42 3.32
C TYR A 16 -13.87 12.89 3.45
N GLY A 17 -14.61 13.63 4.28
CA GLY A 17 -14.31 15.01 4.65
C GLY A 17 -15.12 16.04 3.86
N GLU A 18 -15.18 17.26 4.41
CA GLU A 18 -15.77 18.42 3.75
C GLU A 18 -14.89 18.85 2.56
N PRO A 19 -15.44 19.58 1.57
CA PRO A 19 -14.65 20.06 0.44
C PRO A 19 -13.38 20.80 0.89
N ALA A 20 -12.23 20.40 0.34
CA ALA A 20 -10.93 20.96 0.61
C ALA A 20 -10.08 21.01 -0.67
N GLU A 21 -9.04 21.84 -0.68
CA GLU A 21 -8.09 21.95 -1.80
C GLU A 21 -7.02 20.84 -1.79
N LYS A 22 -6.94 20.08 -0.68
CA LYS A 22 -5.93 19.06 -0.44
C LYS A 22 -6.59 17.71 -0.17
N ALA A 23 -5.96 16.64 -0.64
CA ALA A 23 -6.44 15.29 -0.36
C ALA A 23 -5.31 14.29 -0.15
N TYR A 24 -5.62 13.22 0.56
CA TYR A 24 -4.83 12.00 0.58
C TYR A 24 -5.51 10.92 -0.26
N LEU A 25 -4.73 10.21 -1.06
CA LEU A 25 -5.10 8.90 -1.55
C LEU A 25 -4.81 7.87 -0.46
N PHE A 26 -5.82 7.12 -0.04
CA PHE A 26 -5.66 6.00 0.88
C PHE A 26 -5.71 4.68 0.10
N VAL A 27 -4.68 3.85 0.26
CA VAL A 27 -4.56 2.54 -0.39
C VAL A 27 -4.38 1.47 0.69
N HIS A 28 -5.38 0.58 0.81
CA HIS A 28 -5.37 -0.50 1.79
C HIS A 28 -4.36 -1.61 1.45
N GLY A 29 -4.08 -2.49 2.40
CA GLY A 29 -3.28 -3.69 2.22
C GLY A 29 -4.08 -4.90 1.74
N GLN A 30 -3.45 -6.07 1.70
CA GLN A 30 -4.11 -7.34 1.40
C GLN A 30 -5.24 -7.60 2.41
N SER A 31 -6.34 -8.14 1.93
CA SER A 31 -7.58 -8.40 2.67
C SER A 31 -8.32 -7.16 3.19
N GLY A 32 -7.82 -5.95 2.92
CA GLY A 32 -8.45 -4.69 3.30
C GLY A 32 -9.57 -4.23 2.35
N CYS A 33 -10.01 -3.01 2.54
CA CYS A 33 -11.02 -2.36 1.71
C CYS A 33 -10.95 -0.82 1.85
N LYS A 34 -11.65 -0.10 0.97
CA LYS A 34 -11.69 1.37 0.96
C LYS A 34 -12.21 1.98 2.27
N GLU A 35 -13.08 1.26 2.98
CA GLU A 35 -13.66 1.72 4.25
C GLU A 35 -12.61 1.90 5.36
N GLU A 36 -11.44 1.25 5.27
CA GLU A 36 -10.31 1.47 6.20
C GLU A 36 -9.82 2.91 6.18
N GLY A 37 -10.00 3.61 5.06
CA GLY A 37 -9.70 5.03 4.92
C GLY A 37 -10.44 5.93 5.93
N ALA A 38 -11.58 5.47 6.47
CA ALA A 38 -12.34 6.21 7.48
C ALA A 38 -11.55 6.43 8.78
N ALA A 39 -10.69 5.49 9.15
CA ALA A 39 -9.86 5.64 10.34
C ALA A 39 -8.84 6.77 10.15
N PHE A 40 -8.11 6.77 9.02
CA PHE A 40 -7.17 7.82 8.67
C PHE A 40 -7.86 9.18 8.48
N ALA A 41 -9.05 9.20 7.90
CA ALA A 41 -9.82 10.43 7.69
C ALA A 41 -10.16 11.16 9.00
N LYS A 42 -10.27 10.46 10.14
CA LYS A 42 -10.46 11.10 11.46
C LYS A 42 -9.27 11.98 11.85
N THR A 43 -8.09 11.70 11.32
CA THR A 43 -6.88 12.48 11.55
C THR A 43 -6.64 13.50 10.43
N ALA A 44 -6.80 13.09 9.18
CA ALA A 44 -6.50 13.95 8.03
C ALA A 44 -7.54 15.06 7.80
N CYS A 45 -8.84 14.79 8.00
CA CYS A 45 -9.87 15.81 7.77
C CYS A 45 -9.77 17.01 8.72
N PRO A 46 -9.52 16.87 10.03
CA PRO A 46 -9.25 18.01 10.91
C PRO A 46 -8.00 18.82 10.52
N ALA A 47 -7.03 18.20 9.83
CA ALA A 47 -5.85 18.87 9.29
C ALA A 47 -6.08 19.56 7.93
N GLY A 48 -7.33 19.58 7.44
CA GLY A 48 -7.72 20.29 6.21
C GLY A 48 -7.61 19.48 4.93
N PHE A 49 -7.53 18.15 5.02
CA PHE A 49 -7.50 17.25 3.87
C PHE A 49 -8.83 16.52 3.69
N GLN A 50 -9.17 16.19 2.46
CA GLN A 50 -10.09 15.08 2.18
C GLN A 50 -9.30 13.77 2.10
N VAL A 51 -9.98 12.64 2.25
CA VAL A 51 -9.38 11.32 2.04
C VAL A 51 -10.18 10.57 0.99
N LEU A 52 -9.56 10.28 -0.13
CA LEU A 52 -10.08 9.41 -1.17
C LEU A 52 -9.50 8.01 -0.96
N ALA A 53 -10.35 7.02 -0.72
CA ALA A 53 -9.96 5.63 -0.59
C ALA A 53 -10.60 4.79 -1.70
N VAL A 54 -9.86 3.80 -2.20
CA VAL A 54 -10.29 2.92 -3.30
C VAL A 54 -10.16 1.45 -2.93
N ASP A 55 -11.01 0.60 -3.52
CA ASP A 55 -10.85 -0.85 -3.45
C ASP A 55 -9.86 -1.33 -4.51
N LEU A 56 -8.78 -1.96 -4.07
CA LEU A 56 -7.86 -2.68 -4.95
C LEU A 56 -8.55 -3.86 -5.64
N PRO A 57 -8.00 -4.38 -6.77
CA PRO A 57 -8.54 -5.56 -7.42
C PRO A 57 -8.80 -6.72 -6.43
N GLU A 58 -9.89 -7.44 -6.60
CA GLU A 58 -10.35 -8.57 -5.76
C GLU A 58 -10.66 -8.23 -4.29
N HIS A 59 -10.67 -6.96 -3.90
CA HIS A 59 -10.92 -6.51 -2.53
C HIS A 59 -12.20 -5.69 -2.39
N GLY A 60 -12.66 -5.51 -1.16
CA GLY A 60 -13.83 -4.69 -0.85
C GLY A 60 -15.05 -5.09 -1.67
N ALA A 61 -15.66 -4.11 -2.38
CA ALA A 61 -16.81 -4.31 -3.26
C ALA A 61 -16.48 -5.10 -4.55
N ARG A 62 -15.19 -5.41 -4.77
CA ARG A 62 -14.70 -6.20 -5.92
C ARG A 62 -14.39 -7.66 -5.56
N ARG A 63 -14.62 -8.07 -4.32
CA ARG A 63 -14.34 -9.43 -3.84
C ARG A 63 -15.11 -10.46 -4.67
N GLY A 64 -14.40 -11.49 -5.16
CA GLY A 64 -14.95 -12.53 -6.02
C GLY A 64 -15.24 -12.10 -7.47
N LYS A 65 -14.83 -10.91 -7.89
CA LYS A 65 -14.89 -10.48 -9.28
C LYS A 65 -13.58 -10.83 -10.00
N THR A 66 -13.69 -11.07 -11.31
CA THR A 66 -12.53 -11.35 -12.18
C THR A 66 -11.64 -10.12 -12.32
N GLY A 67 -10.35 -10.30 -12.18
CA GLY A 67 -9.31 -9.27 -12.26
C GLY A 67 -8.24 -9.65 -11.25
N GLY A 68 -6.97 -9.77 -11.62
CA GLY A 68 -5.96 -10.28 -10.71
C GLY A 68 -5.54 -9.24 -9.66
N PHE A 69 -5.32 -9.68 -8.43
CA PHE A 69 -4.63 -8.89 -7.41
C PHE A 69 -3.12 -8.94 -7.67
N ASP A 70 -2.72 -8.23 -8.69
CA ASP A 70 -1.35 -8.22 -9.23
C ASP A 70 -0.93 -6.80 -9.65
N PRO A 71 0.39 -6.53 -9.78
CA PRO A 71 0.88 -5.19 -10.06
C PRO A 71 0.49 -4.66 -11.45
N TRP A 72 0.35 -5.54 -12.46
CA TRP A 72 -0.05 -5.11 -13.81
C TRP A 72 -1.52 -4.76 -13.93
N THR A 73 -2.34 -5.08 -12.92
CA THR A 73 -3.73 -4.62 -12.79
C THR A 73 -3.85 -3.45 -11.82
N ALA A 74 -3.26 -3.58 -10.63
CA ALA A 74 -3.41 -2.58 -9.57
C ALA A 74 -2.70 -1.24 -9.90
N ALA A 75 -1.50 -1.28 -10.48
CA ALA A 75 -0.77 -0.04 -10.75
C ALA A 75 -1.46 0.86 -11.80
N PRO A 76 -1.97 0.38 -12.96
CA PRO A 76 -2.74 1.20 -13.89
C PRO A 76 -4.02 1.78 -13.27
N GLU A 77 -4.72 1.03 -12.40
CA GLU A 77 -5.91 1.55 -11.72
C GLU A 77 -5.57 2.66 -10.71
N LEU A 78 -4.44 2.55 -10.00
CA LEU A 78 -3.96 3.62 -9.14
C LEU A 78 -3.53 4.85 -9.93
N GLN A 79 -2.95 4.70 -11.13
CA GLN A 79 -2.68 5.81 -12.04
C GLN A 79 -3.98 6.50 -12.50
N THR A 80 -5.01 5.73 -12.86
CA THR A 80 -6.34 6.27 -13.19
C THR A 80 -6.94 7.04 -12.02
N THR A 81 -6.83 6.48 -10.80
CA THR A 81 -7.29 7.14 -9.57
C THR A 81 -6.52 8.44 -9.32
N PHE A 82 -5.21 8.44 -9.49
CA PHE A 82 -4.39 9.62 -9.29
C PHE A 82 -4.68 10.72 -10.32
N ALA A 83 -4.86 10.37 -11.58
CA ALA A 83 -5.30 11.31 -12.62
C ALA A 83 -6.64 11.96 -12.28
N TYR A 84 -7.61 11.18 -11.78
CA TYR A 84 -8.88 11.72 -11.26
C TYR A 84 -8.66 12.73 -10.13
N MET A 85 -7.66 12.49 -9.26
CA MET A 85 -7.34 13.39 -8.15
C MET A 85 -6.65 14.67 -8.62
N GLN A 86 -5.75 14.61 -9.58
CA GLN A 86 -5.03 15.77 -10.11
C GLN A 86 -5.96 16.84 -10.69
N ASP A 87 -7.11 16.44 -11.25
CA ASP A 87 -8.12 17.37 -11.75
C ASP A 87 -8.91 18.10 -10.64
N ARG A 88 -8.76 17.71 -9.37
CA ARG A 88 -9.66 18.12 -8.27
C ARG A 88 -8.96 18.73 -7.06
N TRP A 89 -7.73 18.33 -6.80
CA TRP A 89 -6.97 18.79 -5.65
C TRP A 89 -5.60 19.33 -6.04
N SER A 90 -5.25 20.46 -5.45
CA SER A 90 -3.98 21.14 -5.71
C SER A 90 -2.78 20.51 -4.97
N GLU A 91 -3.05 19.77 -3.89
CA GLU A 91 -2.06 19.06 -3.12
C GLU A 91 -2.57 17.63 -2.83
N ILE A 92 -1.79 16.63 -3.23
CA ILE A 92 -2.15 15.23 -3.07
C ILE A 92 -1.05 14.53 -2.28
N GLY A 93 -1.44 13.99 -1.11
CA GLY A 93 -0.63 13.06 -0.33
C GLY A 93 -1.04 11.61 -0.58
N LEU A 94 -0.21 10.68 -0.16
CA LEU A 94 -0.46 9.24 -0.21
C LEU A 94 -0.39 8.64 1.19
N ARG A 95 -1.35 7.81 1.55
CA ARG A 95 -1.34 6.98 2.75
C ARG A 95 -1.60 5.53 2.33
N ALA A 96 -0.63 4.64 2.53
CA ALA A 96 -0.77 3.27 2.05
C ALA A 96 -0.26 2.23 3.06
N ASN A 97 -0.92 1.06 3.07
CA ASN A 97 -0.60 -0.08 3.92
C ASN A 97 0.05 -1.21 3.11
N SER A 98 1.09 -1.84 3.67
CA SER A 98 1.61 -3.13 3.20
C SER A 98 1.83 -3.18 1.68
N ILE A 99 1.19 -4.11 0.98
CA ILE A 99 1.23 -4.25 -0.49
C ILE A 99 0.61 -3.05 -1.23
N GLY A 100 -0.32 -2.32 -0.58
CA GLY A 100 -0.85 -1.08 -1.14
C GLY A 100 0.24 -0.03 -1.32
N ALA A 101 1.24 0.03 -0.42
CA ALA A 101 2.41 0.90 -0.59
C ALA A 101 3.26 0.45 -1.79
N HIS A 102 3.46 -0.86 -1.98
CA HIS A 102 4.18 -1.42 -3.12
C HIS A 102 3.53 -1.03 -4.46
N PHE A 103 2.24 -1.29 -4.61
CA PHE A 103 1.50 -0.93 -5.83
C PHE A 103 1.49 0.59 -6.07
N SER A 104 1.40 1.38 -5.00
CA SER A 104 1.46 2.84 -5.11
C SER A 104 2.83 3.32 -5.57
N MET A 105 3.93 2.74 -5.10
CA MET A 105 5.28 3.09 -5.56
C MET A 105 5.50 2.74 -7.03
N LEU A 106 4.97 1.60 -7.48
CA LEU A 106 5.00 1.20 -8.91
C LEU A 106 4.19 2.14 -9.80
N ALA A 107 3.00 2.56 -9.31
CA ALA A 107 2.08 3.39 -10.06
C ALA A 107 2.51 4.86 -10.13
N LEU A 108 3.00 5.40 -9.00
CA LEU A 108 3.08 6.84 -8.76
C LEU A 108 4.51 7.35 -8.51
N GLY A 109 5.54 6.54 -8.77
CA GLY A 109 6.94 6.90 -8.49
C GLY A 109 7.46 8.14 -9.24
N GLY A 110 6.82 8.53 -10.34
CA GLY A 110 7.14 9.74 -11.13
C GLY A 110 6.15 10.90 -10.94
N GLU A 111 5.15 10.75 -10.08
CA GLU A 111 4.06 11.70 -9.93
C GLU A 111 4.35 12.77 -8.86
N ALA A 112 3.64 13.90 -8.96
CA ALA A 112 3.78 15.04 -8.04
C ALA A 112 2.98 14.81 -6.75
N LEU A 113 3.42 13.87 -5.92
CA LEU A 113 2.91 13.67 -4.58
C LEU A 113 3.61 14.60 -3.58
N SER A 114 2.85 15.25 -2.69
CA SER A 114 3.40 16.12 -1.65
C SER A 114 4.18 15.34 -0.60
N LYS A 115 3.66 14.17 -0.20
CA LYS A 115 4.28 13.20 0.71
C LYS A 115 3.63 11.84 0.64
N ALA A 116 4.31 10.84 1.19
CA ALA A 116 3.78 9.49 1.39
C ALA A 116 3.92 9.05 2.85
N LEU A 117 2.86 8.46 3.38
CA LEU A 117 2.80 7.87 4.71
C LEU A 117 2.57 6.37 4.56
N PHE A 118 3.57 5.57 4.86
CA PHE A 118 3.51 4.12 4.71
C PHE A 118 3.47 3.42 6.06
N VAL A 119 2.59 2.43 6.19
CA VAL A 119 2.49 1.57 7.38
C VAL A 119 2.80 0.13 6.99
N SER A 120 3.79 -0.46 7.65
CA SER A 120 4.30 -1.81 7.37
C SER A 120 4.46 -2.09 5.86
N PRO A 121 5.14 -1.22 5.07
CA PRO A 121 5.12 -1.33 3.62
C PRO A 121 5.89 -2.56 3.12
N ILE A 122 5.40 -3.17 2.04
CA ILE A 122 6.19 -4.09 1.23
C ILE A 122 7.05 -3.23 0.29
N VAL A 123 8.33 -3.08 0.62
CA VAL A 123 9.26 -2.22 -0.14
C VAL A 123 10.13 -3.01 -1.13
N ASP A 124 10.11 -4.34 -1.05
CA ASP A 124 10.86 -5.26 -1.90
C ASP A 124 10.05 -6.55 -2.10
N MET A 125 9.22 -6.58 -3.13
CA MET A 125 8.33 -7.70 -3.41
C MET A 125 9.10 -8.92 -3.94
N GLU A 126 10.18 -8.72 -4.71
CA GLU A 126 11.02 -9.83 -5.14
C GLU A 126 11.60 -10.58 -3.93
N ARG A 127 12.08 -9.84 -2.93
CA ARG A 127 12.59 -10.41 -1.68
C ARG A 127 11.49 -11.14 -0.91
N LEU A 128 10.29 -10.55 -0.77
CA LEU A 128 9.17 -11.22 -0.11
C LEU A 128 8.78 -12.52 -0.80
N ILE A 129 8.72 -12.54 -2.14
CA ILE A 129 8.44 -13.76 -2.89
C ILE A 129 9.54 -14.81 -2.64
N ALA A 130 10.82 -14.41 -2.61
CA ALA A 130 11.92 -15.31 -2.32
C ALA A 130 11.83 -15.89 -0.89
N ASP A 131 11.45 -15.08 0.10
CA ASP A 131 11.24 -15.53 1.47
C ASP A 131 10.05 -16.51 1.55
N MET A 132 8.92 -16.20 0.88
CA MET A 132 7.76 -17.11 0.77
C MET A 132 8.12 -18.46 0.09
N MET A 133 8.96 -18.43 -0.94
CA MET A 133 9.49 -19.66 -1.56
C MET A 133 10.31 -20.47 -0.54
N GLY A 134 11.15 -19.81 0.27
CA GLY A 134 11.89 -20.45 1.35
C GLY A 134 10.97 -21.10 2.40
N TRP A 135 9.93 -20.40 2.84
CA TRP A 135 8.95 -20.91 3.80
C TRP A 135 8.19 -22.14 3.27
N ALA A 136 7.87 -22.13 1.97
CA ALA A 136 7.17 -23.26 1.30
C ALA A 136 8.11 -24.39 0.85
N GLY A 137 9.43 -24.25 1.01
CA GLY A 137 10.39 -25.22 0.45
C GLY A 137 10.38 -25.30 -1.08
N VAL A 138 9.96 -24.22 -1.76
CA VAL A 138 9.85 -24.15 -3.22
C VAL A 138 11.13 -23.58 -3.83
N THR A 139 11.72 -24.32 -4.77
CA THR A 139 12.86 -23.83 -5.54
C THR A 139 12.41 -22.99 -6.74
N GLU A 140 13.26 -22.08 -7.21
CA GLU A 140 12.95 -21.27 -8.40
C GLU A 140 12.74 -22.15 -9.66
N SER A 141 13.50 -23.24 -9.80
CA SER A 141 13.33 -24.20 -10.88
C SER A 141 11.95 -24.87 -10.84
N ALA A 142 11.47 -25.24 -9.65
CA ALA A 142 10.13 -25.82 -9.47
C ALA A 142 9.03 -24.82 -9.81
N LEU A 143 9.16 -23.56 -9.33
CA LEU A 143 8.20 -22.51 -9.61
C LEU A 143 8.16 -22.18 -11.11
N ARG A 144 9.32 -22.06 -11.75
CA ARG A 144 9.43 -21.85 -13.20
C ARG A 144 8.75 -22.95 -14.01
N THR A 145 8.93 -24.21 -13.61
CA THR A 145 8.36 -25.36 -14.33
C THR A 145 6.85 -25.45 -14.19
N ARG A 146 6.32 -25.14 -12.98
CA ARG A 146 4.89 -25.26 -12.68
C ARG A 146 4.09 -23.99 -13.03
N GLY A 147 4.76 -22.85 -13.11
CA GLY A 147 4.13 -21.54 -13.30
C GLY A 147 3.53 -20.97 -12.00
N GLU A 148 2.73 -21.77 -11.32
CA GLU A 148 2.08 -21.43 -10.05
C GLU A 148 2.16 -22.59 -9.06
N ILE A 149 2.32 -22.26 -7.77
CA ILE A 149 2.37 -23.22 -6.66
C ILE A 149 1.59 -22.63 -5.48
N ALA A 150 0.47 -23.29 -5.11
CA ALA A 150 -0.26 -22.96 -3.89
C ALA A 150 0.58 -23.31 -2.66
N THR A 151 0.49 -22.50 -1.61
CA THR A 151 1.22 -22.73 -0.34
C THR A 151 0.25 -23.00 0.80
N ASP A 152 0.74 -23.62 1.87
CA ASP A 152 -0.04 -23.95 3.06
C ASP A 152 -0.44 -22.69 3.89
N PHE A 153 0.21 -21.55 3.65
CA PHE A 153 -0.11 -20.27 4.28
C PHE A 153 -1.05 -19.38 3.44
N GLY A 154 -1.70 -19.97 2.43
CA GLY A 154 -2.82 -19.34 1.69
C GLY A 154 -2.42 -18.41 0.55
N GLN A 155 -1.11 -18.25 0.25
CA GLN A 155 -0.63 -17.53 -0.92
C GLN A 155 -0.33 -18.49 -2.07
N THR A 156 -0.52 -18.03 -3.31
CA THR A 156 -0.05 -18.75 -4.48
C THR A 156 1.21 -18.09 -5.00
N LEU A 157 2.33 -18.82 -4.99
CA LEU A 157 3.56 -18.39 -5.63
C LEU A 157 3.38 -18.42 -7.15
N SER A 158 3.74 -17.34 -7.84
CA SER A 158 3.61 -17.22 -9.29
C SER A 158 4.95 -16.87 -9.94
N TRP A 159 5.36 -17.67 -10.92
CA TRP A 159 6.55 -17.40 -11.73
C TRP A 159 6.40 -16.10 -12.53
N LYS A 160 5.20 -15.83 -13.04
CA LYS A 160 4.89 -14.60 -13.76
C LYS A 160 5.08 -13.39 -12.85
N TYR A 161 4.60 -13.45 -11.60
CA TYR A 161 4.74 -12.35 -10.65
C TYR A 161 6.22 -12.10 -10.33
N LEU A 162 6.97 -13.13 -9.95
CA LEU A 162 8.39 -13.02 -9.64
C LEU A 162 9.19 -12.41 -10.80
N THR A 163 8.96 -12.88 -12.03
CA THR A 163 9.69 -12.37 -13.20
C THR A 163 9.28 -10.95 -13.57
N TRP A 164 8.03 -10.58 -13.31
CA TRP A 164 7.54 -9.23 -13.50
C TRP A 164 8.21 -8.26 -12.52
N GLU A 165 8.29 -8.59 -11.24
CA GLU A 165 8.94 -7.78 -10.21
C GLU A 165 10.43 -7.54 -10.53
N ARG A 166 11.12 -8.58 -10.97
CA ARG A 166 12.52 -8.47 -11.42
C ARG A 166 12.70 -7.49 -12.58
N ALA A 167 11.72 -7.42 -13.47
CA ALA A 167 11.73 -6.51 -14.61
C ALA A 167 11.32 -5.08 -14.26
N HIS A 168 10.59 -4.89 -13.13
CA HIS A 168 10.00 -3.60 -12.74
C HIS A 168 10.38 -3.20 -11.30
N PRO A 169 11.68 -3.15 -10.95
CA PRO A 169 12.09 -2.76 -9.60
C PRO A 169 11.74 -1.30 -9.31
N ILE A 170 11.36 -1.01 -8.07
CA ILE A 170 11.13 0.36 -7.60
C ILE A 170 12.48 1.08 -7.54
N ARG A 171 12.76 1.95 -8.52
CA ARG A 171 14.03 2.69 -8.62
C ARG A 171 13.89 4.19 -8.43
N ASN A 172 12.74 4.75 -8.81
CA ASN A 172 12.55 6.20 -8.95
C ASN A 172 11.55 6.75 -7.92
N TRP A 173 11.61 6.24 -6.69
CA TRP A 173 10.79 6.78 -5.62
C TRP A 173 11.49 7.98 -4.97
N SER A 174 11.02 9.19 -5.26
CA SER A 174 11.58 10.46 -4.75
C SER A 174 10.61 11.24 -3.86
N VAL A 175 9.44 10.71 -3.63
CA VAL A 175 8.41 11.36 -2.79
C VAL A 175 8.90 11.41 -1.33
N PRO A 176 8.79 12.58 -0.65
CA PRO A 176 9.06 12.66 0.78
C PRO A 176 8.24 11.63 1.55
N THR A 177 8.88 10.67 2.18
CA THR A 177 8.21 9.48 2.74
C THR A 177 8.50 9.34 4.23
N ALA A 178 7.44 9.12 5.02
CA ALA A 178 7.53 8.65 6.39
C ALA A 178 6.98 7.21 6.47
N ILE A 179 7.68 6.36 7.21
CA ILE A 179 7.34 4.94 7.40
C ILE A 179 7.10 4.68 8.88
N LEU A 180 5.95 4.10 9.22
CA LEU A 180 5.73 3.43 10.48
C LEU A 180 5.95 1.93 10.27
N TYR A 181 7.02 1.40 10.85
CA TYR A 181 7.42 0.01 10.71
C TYR A 181 7.08 -0.78 11.98
N ALA A 182 6.50 -1.95 11.79
CA ALA A 182 6.22 -2.90 12.87
C ALA A 182 7.50 -3.66 13.23
N GLY A 183 7.97 -3.55 14.49
CA GLY A 183 9.22 -4.20 14.92
C GLY A 183 9.18 -5.73 14.86
N ARG A 184 7.95 -6.31 14.93
CA ARG A 184 7.69 -7.76 14.78
C ARG A 184 7.10 -8.11 13.41
N ASP A 185 7.41 -7.32 12.39
CA ASP A 185 6.95 -7.59 11.02
C ASP A 185 7.50 -8.93 10.52
N ASN A 186 6.60 -9.79 10.06
CA ASN A 186 6.92 -11.12 9.57
C ASN A 186 6.95 -11.22 8.03
N LEU A 187 6.66 -10.12 7.32
CA LEU A 187 6.66 -10.06 5.85
C LEU A 187 7.83 -9.26 5.31
N THR A 188 8.11 -8.10 5.91
CA THR A 188 9.23 -7.26 5.48
C THR A 188 10.28 -7.20 6.59
N GLY A 189 11.44 -7.80 6.38
CA GLY A 189 12.53 -7.82 7.36
C GLY A 189 13.11 -6.42 7.59
N ARG A 190 13.58 -6.15 8.82
CA ARG A 190 14.15 -4.86 9.24
C ARG A 190 15.27 -4.37 8.32
N GLU A 191 16.14 -5.28 7.85
CA GLU A 191 17.24 -4.95 6.96
C GLU A 191 16.74 -4.42 5.61
N THR A 192 15.67 -5.02 5.06
CA THR A 192 15.04 -4.60 3.81
C THR A 192 14.46 -3.20 3.93
N VAL A 193 13.76 -2.90 5.04
CA VAL A 193 13.23 -1.55 5.29
C VAL A 193 14.35 -0.54 5.48
N ASN A 194 15.40 -0.87 6.25
CA ASN A 194 16.53 0.03 6.45
C ASN A 194 17.26 0.37 5.14
N ARG A 195 17.41 -0.61 4.24
CA ARG A 195 17.96 -0.38 2.91
C ARG A 195 17.11 0.60 2.11
N PHE A 196 15.80 0.39 2.04
CA PHE A 196 14.86 1.30 1.37
C PHE A 196 14.93 2.72 1.96
N VAL A 197 14.94 2.84 3.27
CA VAL A 197 15.06 4.13 3.99
C VAL A 197 16.35 4.87 3.60
N ALA A 198 17.47 4.16 3.52
CA ALA A 198 18.75 4.74 3.13
C ALA A 198 18.77 5.18 1.66
N GLU A 199 18.24 4.35 0.75
CA GLU A 199 18.20 4.61 -0.69
C GLU A 199 17.27 5.76 -1.06
N HIS A 200 16.11 5.86 -0.42
CA HIS A 200 15.06 6.85 -0.73
C HIS A 200 14.98 8.00 0.29
N ARG A 201 15.87 8.05 1.28
CA ARG A 201 15.91 9.08 2.34
C ARG A 201 14.58 9.23 3.08
N ALA A 202 13.89 8.14 3.31
CA ALA A 202 12.64 8.13 4.04
C ALA A 202 12.87 8.32 5.56
N ALA A 203 11.90 8.90 6.26
CA ALA A 203 11.87 8.90 7.72
C ALA A 203 11.33 7.56 8.24
N LEU A 204 11.94 6.98 9.27
CA LEU A 204 11.54 5.70 9.84
C LEU A 204 11.18 5.86 11.31
N THR A 205 9.96 5.49 11.65
CA THR A 205 9.49 5.27 13.02
C THR A 205 9.26 3.78 13.22
N VAL A 206 9.75 3.23 14.32
CA VAL A 206 9.58 1.81 14.63
C VAL A 206 8.71 1.66 15.87
N LEU A 207 7.63 0.90 15.75
CA LEU A 207 6.88 0.39 16.88
C LEU A 207 7.42 -1.01 17.21
N GLU A 208 8.32 -1.11 18.19
CA GLU A 208 9.08 -2.35 18.46
C GLU A 208 8.19 -3.56 18.74
N ASP A 209 7.06 -3.37 19.45
CA ASP A 209 6.07 -4.42 19.72
C ASP A 209 4.94 -4.49 18.66
N GLY A 210 5.03 -3.70 17.58
CA GLY A 210 4.08 -3.72 16.47
C GLY A 210 4.17 -5.00 15.66
N GLU A 211 3.03 -5.50 15.23
CA GLU A 211 2.90 -6.58 14.27
C GLU A 211 2.57 -6.01 12.89
N HIS A 212 2.85 -6.74 11.81
CA HIS A 212 2.61 -6.27 10.44
C HIS A 212 1.22 -5.65 10.26
N TRP A 213 0.21 -6.27 10.85
CA TRP A 213 -1.15 -5.76 10.91
C TRP A 213 -1.41 -5.10 12.27
N PHE A 214 -1.44 -3.78 12.29
CA PHE A 214 -1.76 -2.98 13.47
C PHE A 214 -3.23 -3.18 13.85
N HIS A 215 -3.52 -3.89 14.93
CA HIS A 215 -4.89 -4.28 15.30
C HIS A 215 -5.22 -4.15 16.80
N THR A 216 -4.22 -4.13 17.67
CA THR A 216 -4.49 -3.96 19.10
C THR A 216 -4.77 -2.49 19.43
N PRO A 217 -5.52 -2.17 20.51
CA PRO A 217 -5.79 -0.78 20.89
C PRO A 217 -4.52 0.06 21.05
N LEU A 218 -3.44 -0.50 21.57
CA LEU A 218 -2.15 0.19 21.73
C LEU A 218 -1.48 0.47 20.39
N GLN A 219 -1.48 -0.50 19.49
CA GLN A 219 -0.92 -0.34 18.15
C GLN A 219 -1.73 0.69 17.34
N LEU A 220 -3.06 0.67 17.42
CA LEU A 220 -3.93 1.65 16.75
C LEU A 220 -3.75 3.05 17.31
N ALA A 221 -3.58 3.20 18.63
CA ALA A 221 -3.29 4.49 19.25
C ALA A 221 -1.92 5.05 18.81
N ALA A 222 -0.90 4.18 18.72
CA ALA A 222 0.42 4.55 18.23
C ALA A 222 0.38 4.96 16.74
N LEU A 223 -0.38 4.23 15.91
CA LEU A 223 -0.61 4.56 14.51
C LEU A 223 -1.29 5.93 14.36
N GLU A 224 -2.36 6.19 15.11
CA GLU A 224 -3.07 7.47 15.07
C GLU A 224 -2.18 8.64 15.53
N ALA A 225 -1.36 8.45 16.56
CA ALA A 225 -0.41 9.45 17.03
C ALA A 225 0.64 9.75 15.94
N TRP A 226 1.22 8.72 15.33
CA TRP A 226 2.19 8.85 14.25
C TRP A 226 1.58 9.53 13.03
N GLU A 227 0.35 9.22 12.66
CA GLU A 227 -0.36 9.88 11.54
C GLU A 227 -0.53 11.38 11.80
N ARG A 228 -0.92 11.79 13.02
CA ARG A 228 -1.04 13.21 13.40
C ARG A 228 0.27 13.99 13.32
N GLU A 229 1.37 13.35 13.63
CA GLU A 229 2.70 13.97 13.58
C GLU A 229 3.24 14.13 12.15
N ASN A 230 2.73 13.33 11.20
CA ASN A 230 3.29 13.24 9.86
C ASN A 230 2.38 13.76 8.74
N ILE A 231 1.13 14.13 9.03
CA ILE A 231 0.19 14.75 8.08
C ILE A 231 0.62 16.16 7.64
#